data_18b0844cf91ad80e773ba12ce9ea9e39
#
_entry.id   18b0844cf91ad80e773ba12ce9ea9e39
#
_cell.length_a   1.000
_cell.length_b   1.000
_cell.length_c   1.000
_cell.angle_alpha   90.00
_cell.angle_beta   90.00
_cell.angle_gamma   90.00
#
_symmetry.space_group_name_H-M   'P 1'
#
loop_
_entity.id
_entity.type
_entity.pdbx_description
1 polymer ?
#
loop_
_entity_poly.entity_id
_entity_poly.type
_entity_poly.pdbx_seq_one_letter_code
_entity_poly.pdbx_strand_id
1 'polypeptide(L)'
;MFSGIIQGIGCIDNLQSDNTFIRTSLDLSDCKIGSSISCNGVCLTATSIEKIENNDFIFSVNISEETRRISNFFYNSLNQKINIEKSIKAGDEISGHFVCGHVDCITKILKI
;
A
#
# COMPACT_ATOMS: atom_id res chain seq x y z
N MET A 1 5.21 -10.33 1.28
CA MET A 1 5.12 -10.59 2.73
C MET A 1 5.64 -9.40 3.50
N PHE A 2 5.06 -9.12 4.64
CA PHE A 2 5.31 -7.93 5.45
C PHE A 2 5.51 -8.32 6.92
N SER A 3 5.99 -7.39 7.72
CA SER A 3 6.14 -7.58 9.17
C SER A 3 4.98 -7.00 9.96
N GLY A 4 4.18 -6.14 9.35
CA GLY A 4 3.11 -5.40 10.01
C GLY A 4 3.56 -4.08 10.63
N ILE A 5 4.82 -3.71 10.46
CA ILE A 5 5.37 -2.44 10.98
C ILE A 5 5.28 -1.39 9.89
N ILE A 6 4.48 -0.35 10.13
CA ILE A 6 4.30 0.74 9.18
C ILE A 6 5.61 1.53 9.04
N GLN A 7 6.01 1.77 7.81
CA GLN A 7 7.28 2.45 7.50
C GLN A 7 7.09 3.90 7.07
N GLY A 8 5.92 4.25 6.58
CA GLY A 8 5.65 5.59 6.10
C GLY A 8 4.18 5.83 5.85
N ILE A 9 3.88 7.07 5.46
CA ILE A 9 2.53 7.51 5.11
C ILE A 9 2.53 7.86 3.63
N GLY A 10 1.51 7.43 2.93
CA GLY A 10 1.21 7.86 1.58
C GLY A 10 -0.03 8.72 1.53
N CYS A 11 -0.18 9.44 0.43
CA CYS A 11 -1.34 10.26 0.16
C CYS A 11 -1.89 9.88 -1.21
N ILE A 12 -3.17 9.63 -1.31
CA ILE A 12 -3.79 9.33 -2.60
C ILE A 12 -3.78 10.59 -3.44
N ASP A 13 -3.03 10.54 -4.55
CA ASP A 13 -2.76 11.69 -5.41
C ASP A 13 -3.71 11.73 -6.61
N ASN A 14 -4.07 10.56 -7.14
CA ASN A 14 -4.93 10.47 -8.31
C ASN A 14 -5.66 9.12 -8.31
N LEU A 15 -6.91 9.15 -8.75
CA LEU A 15 -7.75 7.98 -8.93
C LEU A 15 -8.16 7.90 -10.40
N GLN A 16 -7.64 6.92 -11.12
CA GLN A 16 -7.95 6.71 -12.53
C GLN A 16 -8.50 5.30 -12.72
N SER A 17 -9.78 5.19 -13.02
CA SER A 17 -10.39 3.90 -13.35
C SER A 17 -9.95 2.80 -12.36
N ASP A 18 -9.05 1.89 -12.79
CA ASP A 18 -8.55 0.79 -11.96
C ASP A 18 -7.21 1.11 -11.30
N ASN A 19 -6.59 2.26 -11.60
CA ASN A 19 -5.29 2.66 -11.06
C ASN A 19 -5.44 3.73 -9.99
N THR A 20 -4.76 3.52 -8.89
CA THR A 20 -4.64 4.51 -7.81
C THR A 20 -3.19 4.94 -7.72
N PHE A 21 -2.97 6.25 -7.74
CA PHE A 21 -1.64 6.85 -7.61
C PHE A 21 -1.45 7.34 -6.19
N ILE A 22 -0.33 7.00 -5.60
CA ILE A 22 -0.03 7.28 -4.19
C ILE A 22 1.31 7.99 -4.12
N ARG A 23 1.31 9.16 -3.48
CA ARG A 23 2.53 9.94 -3.22
C ARG A 23 3.01 9.66 -1.81
N THR A 24 4.31 9.48 -1.65
CA THR A 24 4.92 9.22 -0.35
C THR A 24 6.33 9.78 -0.27
N SER A 25 6.74 10.16 0.93
CA SER A 25 8.14 10.51 1.22
C SER A 25 8.98 9.30 1.61
N LEU A 26 8.36 8.12 1.74
CA LEU A 26 9.09 6.89 1.99
C LEU A 26 10.00 6.59 0.79
N ASP A 27 11.25 6.25 1.07
CA ASP A 27 12.22 5.91 0.02
C ASP A 27 11.82 4.57 -0.64
N LEU A 28 11.43 4.64 -1.91
CA LEU A 28 11.05 3.49 -2.72
C LEU A 28 12.13 3.14 -3.76
N SER A 29 13.34 3.65 -3.62
CA SER A 29 14.41 3.42 -4.59
C SER A 29 14.79 1.94 -4.75
N ASP A 30 14.51 1.14 -3.74
CA ASP A 30 14.74 -0.31 -3.74
C ASP A 30 13.53 -1.12 -4.20
N CYS A 31 12.44 -0.46 -4.59
CA CYS A 31 11.25 -1.08 -5.13
C CYS A 31 11.27 -1.03 -6.66
N LYS A 32 10.58 -1.98 -7.28
CA LYS A 32 10.48 -2.10 -8.75
C LYS A 32 9.02 -2.26 -9.15
N ILE A 33 8.73 -2.05 -10.43
CA ILE A 33 7.44 -2.48 -11.00
C ILE A 33 7.30 -3.98 -10.70
N GLY A 34 6.16 -4.36 -10.15
CA GLY A 34 5.90 -5.72 -9.69
C GLY A 34 6.16 -5.94 -8.21
N SER A 35 6.81 -5.00 -7.52
CA SER A 35 6.99 -5.08 -6.07
C SER A 35 5.65 -5.02 -5.36
N SER A 36 5.50 -5.79 -4.29
CA SER A 36 4.33 -5.71 -3.41
C SER A 36 4.55 -4.62 -2.38
N ILE A 37 3.56 -3.75 -2.22
CA ILE A 37 3.54 -2.68 -1.24
C ILE A 37 2.23 -2.81 -0.46
N SER A 38 2.33 -2.81 0.87
CA SER A 38 1.14 -2.81 1.72
C SER A 38 0.61 -1.39 1.86
N CYS A 39 -0.64 -1.20 1.46
CA CYS A 39 -1.36 0.06 1.55
C CYS A 39 -2.54 -0.12 2.50
N ASN A 40 -2.49 0.48 3.68
CA ASN A 40 -3.46 0.25 4.76
C ASN A 40 -3.66 -1.25 5.07
N GLY A 41 -2.58 -2.03 5.00
CA GLY A 41 -2.61 -3.45 5.28
C GLY A 41 -3.01 -4.33 4.09
N VAL A 42 -3.34 -3.74 2.95
CA VAL A 42 -3.70 -4.48 1.73
C VAL A 42 -2.47 -4.62 0.85
N CYS A 43 -2.10 -5.85 0.51
CA CYS A 43 -0.99 -6.14 -0.39
C CYS A 43 -1.39 -5.77 -1.82
N LEU A 44 -0.72 -4.79 -2.39
CA LEU A 44 -0.97 -4.33 -3.76
C LEU A 44 0.34 -4.36 -4.56
N THR A 45 0.21 -4.58 -5.85
CA THR A 45 1.37 -4.66 -6.74
C THR A 45 1.59 -3.32 -7.42
N ALA A 46 2.81 -2.81 -7.33
CA ALA A 46 3.19 -1.57 -7.97
C ALA A 46 3.23 -1.75 -9.50
N THR A 47 2.49 -0.92 -10.21
CA THR A 47 2.45 -0.89 -11.67
C THR A 47 3.33 0.21 -12.26
N SER A 48 3.65 1.21 -11.45
CA SER A 48 4.65 2.23 -11.79
C SER A 48 5.28 2.76 -10.50
N ILE A 49 6.52 3.18 -10.58
CA ILE A 49 7.22 3.85 -9.48
C ILE A 49 8.08 4.94 -10.09
N GLU A 50 7.91 6.16 -9.60
CA GLU A 50 8.61 7.32 -10.12
C GLU A 50 9.08 8.21 -8.97
N LYS A 51 10.36 8.59 -9.00
CA LYS A 51 10.88 9.59 -8.07
C LYS A 51 10.54 10.96 -8.62
N ILE A 52 9.98 11.80 -7.78
CA ILE A 52 9.59 13.16 -8.12
C ILE A 52 10.41 14.17 -7.30
N GLU A 53 10.03 15.43 -7.33
CA GLU A 53 10.70 16.51 -6.59
C GLU A 53 10.70 16.27 -5.09
N ASN A 54 11.63 16.91 -4.38
CA ASN A 54 11.76 16.84 -2.91
C ASN A 54 12.00 15.42 -2.36
N ASN A 55 12.60 14.53 -3.17
CA ASN A 55 12.83 13.13 -2.83
C ASN A 55 11.56 12.33 -2.55
N ASP A 56 10.40 12.83 -2.96
CA ASP A 56 9.16 12.07 -2.89
C ASP A 56 9.09 11.07 -4.04
N PHE A 57 8.23 10.08 -3.87
CA PHE A 57 7.90 9.08 -4.88
C PHE A 57 6.42 9.09 -5.15
N ILE A 58 6.04 8.81 -6.39
CA ILE A 58 4.68 8.44 -6.77
C ILE A 58 4.73 7.03 -7.30
N PHE A 59 3.87 6.17 -6.77
CA PHE A 59 3.68 4.84 -7.33
C PHE A 59 2.20 4.61 -7.62
N SER A 60 1.93 3.75 -8.58
CA SER A 60 0.57 3.37 -8.89
C SER A 60 0.35 1.90 -8.59
N VAL A 61 -0.87 1.58 -8.21
CA VAL A 61 -1.32 0.22 -7.96
C VAL A 61 -2.63 0.00 -8.71
N ASN A 62 -2.81 -1.22 -9.20
CA ASN A 62 -4.07 -1.63 -9.79
C ASN A 62 -4.90 -2.29 -8.71
N ILE A 63 -6.12 -1.79 -8.51
CA ILE A 63 -7.03 -2.31 -7.50
C ILE A 63 -8.11 -3.10 -8.23
N SER A 64 -8.07 -4.42 -8.06
CA SER A 64 -9.05 -5.31 -8.66
C SER A 64 -10.42 -5.11 -8.02
N GLU A 65 -11.46 -5.53 -8.75
CA GLU A 65 -12.81 -5.51 -8.24
C GLU A 65 -12.95 -6.37 -6.98
N GLU A 66 -12.26 -7.50 -6.94
CA GLU A 66 -12.21 -8.38 -5.77
C GLU A 66 -11.61 -7.65 -4.56
N THR A 67 -10.49 -6.94 -4.74
CA THR A 67 -9.88 -6.16 -3.66
C THR A 67 -10.83 -5.09 -3.14
N ARG A 68 -11.58 -4.45 -4.03
CA ARG A 68 -12.59 -3.46 -3.63
C ARG A 68 -13.72 -4.09 -2.82
N ARG A 69 -14.09 -5.31 -3.15
CA ARG A 69 -15.17 -6.03 -2.49
C ARG A 69 -14.79 -6.50 -1.09
N ILE A 70 -13.55 -6.95 -0.90
CA ILE A 70 -13.11 -7.59 0.34
C ILE A 70 -12.30 -6.70 1.26
N SER A 71 -12.02 -5.46 0.88
CA SER A 71 -11.24 -4.51 1.67
C SER A 71 -11.92 -3.15 1.72
N ASN A 72 -11.46 -2.29 2.61
CA ASN A 72 -11.95 -0.92 2.70
C ASN A 72 -11.24 0.05 1.73
N PHE A 73 -10.40 -0.46 0.84
CA PHE A 73 -9.64 0.39 -0.08
C PHE A 73 -10.56 1.12 -1.07
N PHE A 74 -11.73 0.58 -1.32
CA PHE A 74 -12.76 1.19 -2.15
C PHE A 74 -13.22 2.56 -1.64
N TYR A 75 -13.18 2.78 -0.33
CA TYR A 75 -13.65 4.02 0.29
C TYR A 75 -12.59 5.12 0.32
N ASN A 76 -11.39 4.84 -0.16
CA ASN A 76 -10.34 5.82 -0.21
C ASN A 76 -10.66 6.92 -1.23
N SER A 77 -10.28 8.14 -0.92
CA SER A 77 -10.53 9.32 -1.75
C SER A 77 -9.25 10.13 -1.92
N LEU A 78 -9.29 11.09 -2.85
CA LEU A 78 -8.15 12.01 -3.07
C LEU A 78 -7.72 12.66 -1.77
N ASN A 79 -6.42 12.83 -1.61
CA ASN A 79 -5.75 13.41 -0.44
C ASN A 79 -5.89 12.60 0.83
N GLN A 80 -6.49 11.43 0.77
CA GLN A 80 -6.55 10.54 1.93
C GLN A 80 -5.17 9.98 2.25
N LYS A 81 -4.81 10.01 3.52
CA LYS A 81 -3.57 9.40 4.01
C LYS A 81 -3.75 7.92 4.24
N ILE A 82 -2.74 7.16 3.87
CA ILE A 82 -2.72 5.70 4.04
C ILE A 82 -1.38 5.27 4.63
N ASN A 83 -1.41 4.21 5.38
CA ASN A 83 -0.21 3.57 5.92
C ASN A 83 0.49 2.77 4.82
N ILE A 84 1.81 2.88 4.76
CA ILE A 84 2.63 2.21 3.74
C ILE A 84 3.67 1.34 4.42
N GLU A 85 3.80 0.12 3.91
CA GLU A 85 4.88 -0.78 4.29
C GLU A 85 5.41 -1.47 3.03
N LYS A 86 6.74 -1.50 2.87
CA LYS A 86 7.39 -2.25 1.80
C LYS A 86 7.49 -3.72 2.17
N SER A 87 7.60 -4.58 1.18
CA SER A 87 7.82 -6.02 1.41
C SER A 87 9.13 -6.26 2.17
N ILE A 88 9.12 -7.29 3.01
CA ILE A 88 10.32 -7.76 3.68
C ILE A 88 11.28 -8.32 2.63
N LYS A 89 12.56 -8.00 2.78
CA LYS A 89 13.64 -8.58 1.96
C LYS A 89 14.36 -9.67 2.72
N ALA A 90 15.00 -10.58 2.00
CA ALA A 90 15.86 -11.57 2.62
C ALA A 90 16.98 -10.87 3.41
N GLY A 91 17.14 -11.25 4.67
CA GLY A 91 18.11 -10.65 5.56
C GLY A 91 17.58 -9.52 6.42
N ASP A 92 16.34 -9.04 6.15
CA ASP A 92 15.72 -8.02 6.99
C ASP A 92 15.42 -8.55 8.39
N GLU A 93 15.50 -7.65 9.38
CA GLU A 93 15.06 -7.95 10.73
C GLU A 93 13.52 -8.03 10.74
N ILE A 94 12.98 -9.07 11.39
CA ILE A 94 11.55 -9.22 11.55
C ILE A 94 11.18 -8.75 12.95
N SER A 95 10.83 -7.46 13.06
CA SER A 95 10.48 -6.84 14.34
C SER A 95 9.01 -7.02 14.72
N GLY A 96 8.19 -7.44 13.78
CA GLY A 96 6.76 -7.69 13.98
C GLY A 96 6.43 -9.17 13.78
N HIS A 97 5.46 -9.42 12.93
CA HIS A 97 4.97 -10.75 12.62
C HIS A 97 5.04 -10.99 11.11
N PHE A 98 4.88 -12.24 10.69
CA PHE A 98 4.70 -12.53 9.27
C PHE A 98 3.26 -12.20 8.88
N VAL A 99 3.09 -11.21 8.00
CA VAL A 99 1.79 -10.73 7.55
C VAL A 99 1.76 -10.73 6.02
N CYS A 100 0.77 -11.40 5.43
CA CYS A 100 0.68 -11.50 3.97
C CYS A 100 0.05 -10.27 3.33
N GLY A 101 -0.84 -9.58 4.04
CA GLY A 101 -1.59 -8.46 3.48
C GLY A 101 -2.74 -8.91 2.57
N HIS A 102 -3.15 -10.17 2.67
CA HIS A 102 -4.25 -10.74 1.89
C HIS A 102 -5.53 -10.69 2.71
N VAL A 103 -6.36 -9.70 2.42
CA VAL A 103 -7.61 -9.44 3.13
C VAL A 103 -8.67 -10.45 2.69
N ASP A 104 -9.37 -11.03 3.65
CA ASP A 104 -10.43 -12.01 3.36
C ASP A 104 -11.80 -11.34 3.28
N CYS A 105 -12.11 -10.40 4.15
CA CYS A 105 -13.41 -9.74 4.17
C CYS A 105 -13.37 -8.43 4.97
N ILE A 106 -14.47 -7.69 4.88
CA ILE A 106 -14.76 -6.52 5.72
C ILE A 106 -15.80 -6.91 6.75
N THR A 107 -15.65 -6.40 7.96
CA THR A 107 -16.65 -6.60 9.01
C THR A 107 -16.84 -5.30 9.80
N LYS A 108 -17.91 -5.24 10.57
CA LYS A 108 -18.18 -4.13 11.47
C LYS A 108 -17.88 -4.51 12.90
N ILE A 109 -17.28 -3.60 13.64
CA ILE A 109 -17.15 -3.75 15.09
C ILE A 109 -18.49 -3.37 15.70
N LEU A 110 -19.14 -4.35 16.32
CA LEU A 110 -20.45 -4.13 16.95
C LEU A 110 -20.33 -3.67 18.40
N LYS A 111 -19.27 -4.08 19.08
CA LYS A 111 -19.07 -3.78 20.50
C LYS A 111 -17.60 -3.93 20.85
N ILE A 112 -17.12 -3.08 21.71
CA ILE A 112 -15.76 -3.12 22.26
C ILE A 112 -15.87 -3.44 23.75
#